data_4f9d712f9657e4c10a8f85b69455f77e
#
_entry.id   4f9d712f9657e4c10a8f85b69455f77e
#
_cell.length_a   1.000
_cell.length_b   1.000
_cell.length_c   1.000
_cell.angle_alpha   90.00
_cell.angle_beta   90.00
_cell.angle_gamma   90.00
#
_symmetry.space_group_name_H-M   'P 1'
#
loop_
_entity.id
_entity.type
_entity.pdbx_description
1 polymer ?
#
loop_
_entity_poly.entity_id
_entity_poly.type
_entity_poly.pdbx_seq_one_letter_code
_entity_poly.pdbx_strand_id
1 'polypeptide(L)'
;LAMEVMGSVGWDGHMPEEVTRKDGIVGYRGADLLSLIVPAGFKLNYTSRSGDEVNVTSKGLVSGTIAKRGIGAEDGRLLDAVVQTHGTDKGAEFINRMTKMTIAICTSLGFTTGIDDEDLPLAAIKEISGINVRASDEVDAELAKFGKNGRGYETRPGRTPIETLEENILQILDSAKAESGNVAKSYLGEDNSAVIMATSGARGSMDNLAMMAGSIGQPKVRGKRLERGYQDRVLSHFPRGVKGAEEKGFVSSSFKQGLQPTEFFMLSVSG
;
A
#
# COMPACT_ATOMS: atom_id res chain seq x y z
N LEU A 1 8.48 10.53 26.95
CA LEU A 1 8.31 9.38 26.07
C LEU A 1 9.29 8.25 26.38
N ALA A 2 10.64 8.45 26.22
CA ALA A 2 11.60 7.35 26.44
C ALA A 2 11.48 6.75 27.84
N MET A 3 11.37 7.56 28.89
CA MET A 3 11.18 7.10 30.27
C MET A 3 9.88 6.33 30.49
N GLU A 4 8.76 6.73 29.85
CA GLU A 4 7.49 6.01 29.88
C GLU A 4 7.59 4.66 29.19
N VAL A 5 8.26 4.63 28.05
CA VAL A 5 8.52 3.38 27.30
C VAL A 5 9.37 2.42 28.14
N MET A 6 10.46 2.89 28.72
CA MET A 6 11.31 2.08 29.58
C MET A 6 10.54 1.55 30.80
N GLY A 7 9.77 2.40 31.47
CA GLY A 7 8.91 1.99 32.59
C GLY A 7 7.90 0.92 32.23
N SER A 8 7.30 1.00 31.01
CA SER A 8 6.31 0.05 30.54
C SER A 8 6.84 -1.37 30.31
N VAL A 9 8.12 -1.51 29.96
CA VAL A 9 8.76 -2.82 29.67
C VAL A 9 9.48 -3.44 30.88
N GLY A 10 9.39 -2.81 32.06
CA GLY A 10 10.10 -3.29 33.24
C GLY A 10 11.60 -3.08 33.12
N TRP A 11 11.99 -1.82 32.95
CA TRP A 11 13.36 -1.41 32.81
C TRP A 11 14.25 -1.87 33.99
N ASP A 12 15.42 -2.40 33.66
CA ASP A 12 16.41 -2.94 34.58
C ASP A 12 17.50 -1.95 34.99
N GLY A 13 17.41 -0.70 34.55
CA GLY A 13 18.39 0.36 34.80
C GLY A 13 19.36 0.58 33.63
N HIS A 14 19.36 -0.25 32.61
CA HIS A 14 20.25 -0.09 31.45
C HIS A 14 19.67 0.93 30.46
N MET A 15 20.41 2.04 30.23
CA MET A 15 20.02 3.09 29.30
C MET A 15 20.61 2.82 27.92
N PRO A 16 19.82 2.97 26.82
CA PRO A 16 20.37 3.08 25.49
C PRO A 16 21.33 4.26 25.34
N GLU A 17 22.15 4.27 24.30
CA GLU A 17 23.05 5.40 24.00
C GLU A 17 22.26 6.67 23.69
N GLU A 18 22.65 7.78 24.34
CA GLU A 18 22.07 9.10 24.04
C GLU A 18 22.57 9.61 22.68
N VAL A 19 21.67 10.19 21.92
CA VAL A 19 21.98 10.80 20.63
C VAL A 19 21.53 12.25 20.64
N THR A 20 22.45 13.14 20.26
CA THR A 20 22.14 14.55 20.10
C THR A 20 21.66 14.80 18.67
N ARG A 21 20.43 15.28 18.51
CA ARG A 21 19.86 15.68 17.22
C ARG A 21 20.55 16.94 16.68
N LYS A 22 20.36 17.22 15.40
CA LYS A 22 20.91 18.41 14.72
C LYS A 22 20.43 19.75 15.35
N ASP A 23 19.28 19.72 16.00
CA ASP A 23 18.68 20.85 16.73
C ASP A 23 19.21 21.00 18.18
N GLY A 24 20.18 20.18 18.58
CA GLY A 24 20.80 20.22 19.92
C GLY A 24 20.00 19.46 20.99
N ILE A 25 18.87 18.86 20.67
CA ILE A 25 18.08 18.07 21.62
C ILE A 25 18.75 16.71 21.84
N VAL A 26 19.00 16.39 23.11
CA VAL A 26 19.50 15.07 23.52
C VAL A 26 18.34 14.12 23.74
N GLY A 27 18.44 12.91 23.19
CA GLY A 27 17.40 11.90 23.30
C GLY A 27 17.89 10.50 22.89
N TYR A 28 16.96 9.57 22.75
CA TYR A 28 17.24 8.20 22.38
C TYR A 28 16.60 7.91 20.99
N ARG A 29 17.29 7.14 20.15
CA ARG A 29 16.68 6.66 18.89
C ARG A 29 15.65 5.60 19.21
N GLY A 30 14.49 5.65 18.55
CA GLY A 30 13.47 4.61 18.66
C GLY A 30 14.01 3.20 18.33
N ALA A 31 14.94 3.11 17.39
CA ALA A 31 15.64 1.87 17.04
C ALA A 31 16.41 1.24 18.22
N ASP A 32 17.00 2.06 19.08
CA ASP A 32 17.78 1.58 20.23
C ASP A 32 16.87 1.13 21.38
N LEU A 33 15.64 1.66 21.47
CA LEU A 33 14.65 1.20 22.45
C LEU A 33 14.26 -0.27 22.27
N LEU A 34 14.42 -0.82 21.07
CA LEU A 34 14.24 -2.24 20.82
C LEU A 34 15.19 -3.11 21.65
N SER A 35 16.37 -2.61 22.00
CA SER A 35 17.34 -3.31 22.88
C SER A 35 16.76 -3.69 24.24
N LEU A 36 15.76 -2.96 24.73
CA LEU A 36 15.10 -3.21 26.01
C LEU A 36 14.26 -4.49 26.04
N ILE A 37 13.86 -4.99 24.87
CA ILE A 37 12.96 -6.14 24.75
C ILE A 37 13.60 -7.35 24.08
N VAL A 38 14.70 -7.14 23.34
CA VAL A 38 15.43 -8.23 22.66
C VAL A 38 16.33 -8.93 23.67
N PRO A 39 16.35 -10.28 23.69
CA PRO A 39 17.23 -11.02 24.60
C PRO A 39 18.72 -10.73 24.39
N ALA A 40 19.53 -10.85 25.46
CA ALA A 40 20.96 -10.67 25.39
C ALA A 40 21.60 -11.68 24.40
N GLY A 41 22.54 -11.19 23.60
CA GLY A 41 23.24 -12.03 22.60
C GLY A 41 22.46 -12.32 21.33
N PHE A 42 21.22 -11.82 21.20
CA PHE A 42 20.41 -12.02 20.00
C PHE A 42 21.01 -11.32 18.77
N LYS A 43 20.95 -12.01 17.62
CA LYS A 43 21.33 -11.47 16.30
C LYS A 43 20.42 -12.06 15.23
N LEU A 44 19.87 -11.21 14.38
CA LEU A 44 19.04 -11.64 13.24
C LEU A 44 19.24 -10.70 12.06
N ASN A 45 19.47 -11.28 10.88
CA ASN A 45 19.47 -10.56 9.62
C ASN A 45 18.44 -11.19 8.70
N TYR A 46 17.59 -10.36 8.08
CA TYR A 46 16.65 -10.83 7.07
C TYR A 46 16.30 -9.69 6.10
N THR A 47 15.83 -10.06 4.93
CA THR A 47 15.33 -9.10 3.94
C THR A 47 13.84 -8.88 4.15
N SER A 48 13.42 -7.62 4.29
CA SER A 48 12.02 -7.24 4.39
C SER A 48 11.28 -7.45 3.06
N ARG A 49 9.96 -7.31 3.05
CA ARG A 49 9.18 -7.37 1.81
C ARG A 49 9.47 -6.21 0.85
N SER A 50 9.89 -5.07 1.37
CA SER A 50 10.32 -3.89 0.60
C SER A 50 11.72 -4.05 -0.02
N GLY A 51 12.44 -5.12 0.29
CA GLY A 51 13.81 -5.36 -0.18
C GLY A 51 14.90 -4.83 0.76
N ASP A 52 14.53 -4.18 1.86
CA ASP A 52 15.48 -3.62 2.83
C ASP A 52 16.12 -4.72 3.68
N GLU A 53 17.40 -4.62 3.95
CA GLU A 53 18.07 -5.49 4.90
C GLU A 53 17.80 -5.04 6.34
N VAL A 54 17.10 -5.89 7.08
CA VAL A 54 16.80 -5.68 8.51
C VAL A 54 17.82 -6.43 9.35
N ASN A 55 18.56 -5.68 10.15
CA ASN A 55 19.56 -6.21 11.08
C ASN A 55 19.17 -5.84 12.51
N VAL A 56 18.85 -6.86 13.32
CA VAL A 56 18.49 -6.73 14.73
C VAL A 56 19.55 -7.40 15.58
N THR A 57 20.02 -6.70 16.58
CA THR A 57 20.98 -7.22 17.57
C THR A 57 20.49 -6.98 18.99
N SER A 58 21.18 -7.51 19.98
CA SER A 58 20.91 -7.21 21.39
C SER A 58 21.05 -5.72 21.75
N LYS A 59 21.65 -4.91 20.86
CA LYS A 59 21.75 -3.44 21.01
C LYS A 59 20.55 -2.70 20.36
N GLY A 60 19.60 -3.40 19.77
CA GLY A 60 18.44 -2.83 19.09
C GLY A 60 18.46 -3.05 17.58
N LEU A 61 17.72 -2.22 16.85
CA LEU A 61 17.65 -2.24 15.40
C LEU A 61 18.83 -1.45 14.80
N VAL A 62 19.71 -2.17 14.10
CA VAL A 62 20.91 -1.57 13.49
C VAL A 62 20.57 -0.95 12.13
N SER A 63 19.78 -1.65 11.31
CA SER A 63 19.34 -1.19 9.98
C SER A 63 17.99 -1.76 9.62
N GLY A 64 17.31 -1.08 8.68
CA GLY A 64 16.02 -1.49 8.12
C GLY A 64 14.82 -1.12 8.98
N THR A 65 13.65 -1.63 8.61
CA THR A 65 12.37 -1.38 9.29
C THR A 65 11.70 -2.68 9.67
N ILE A 66 11.27 -2.80 10.93
CA ILE A 66 10.50 -3.96 11.40
C ILE A 66 9.04 -3.73 11.04
N ALA A 67 8.57 -4.42 10.01
CA ALA A 67 7.19 -4.43 9.55
C ALA A 67 6.48 -5.72 9.95
N LYS A 68 5.24 -5.91 9.48
CA LYS A 68 4.39 -7.07 9.77
C LYS A 68 5.10 -8.42 9.58
N ARG A 69 5.95 -8.55 8.56
CA ARG A 69 6.75 -9.77 8.34
C ARG A 69 7.73 -10.10 9.47
N GLY A 70 8.21 -9.08 10.18
CA GLY A 70 9.12 -9.28 11.31
C GLY A 70 8.41 -9.86 12.54
N ILE A 71 7.20 -9.38 12.84
CA ILE A 71 6.49 -9.67 14.09
C ILE A 71 5.10 -10.27 13.87
N GLY A 72 4.56 -10.26 12.65
CA GLY A 72 3.20 -10.73 12.35
C GLY A 72 3.07 -12.24 12.37
N ALA A 73 1.81 -12.71 12.43
CA ALA A 73 1.48 -14.12 12.56
C ALA A 73 1.86 -14.97 11.33
N GLU A 74 2.01 -14.36 10.15
CA GLU A 74 2.27 -15.09 8.92
C GLU A 74 3.75 -15.49 8.74
N ASP A 75 4.69 -14.58 9.03
CA ASP A 75 6.12 -14.77 8.82
C ASP A 75 6.90 -14.74 10.15
N GLY A 76 6.55 -13.81 11.04
CA GLY A 76 7.02 -13.67 12.41
C GLY A 76 8.53 -13.88 12.64
N ARG A 77 9.38 -13.54 11.67
CA ARG A 77 10.81 -13.92 11.64
C ARG A 77 11.58 -13.54 12.89
N LEU A 78 11.27 -12.37 13.45
CA LEU A 78 11.92 -11.91 14.68
C LEU A 78 11.46 -12.73 15.88
N LEU A 79 10.15 -13.01 15.98
CA LEU A 79 9.61 -13.84 17.05
C LEU A 79 10.09 -15.28 16.93
N ASP A 80 10.04 -15.86 15.72
CA ASP A 80 10.52 -17.21 15.48
C ASP A 80 11.99 -17.35 15.87
N ALA A 81 12.85 -16.41 15.46
CA ALA A 81 14.26 -16.40 15.82
C ALA A 81 14.49 -16.30 17.35
N VAL A 82 13.68 -15.50 18.05
CA VAL A 82 13.76 -15.42 19.53
C VAL A 82 13.39 -16.76 20.16
N VAL A 83 12.30 -17.39 19.70
CA VAL A 83 11.86 -18.69 20.23
C VAL A 83 12.90 -19.78 19.93
N GLN A 84 13.43 -19.82 18.73
CA GLN A 84 14.43 -20.80 18.30
C GLN A 84 15.74 -20.70 19.11
N THR A 85 16.17 -19.48 19.43
CA THR A 85 17.45 -19.24 20.07
C THR A 85 17.37 -19.21 21.60
N HIS A 86 16.25 -18.78 22.18
CA HIS A 86 16.11 -18.53 23.63
C HIS A 86 14.93 -19.27 24.28
N GLY A 87 14.15 -20.03 23.49
CA GLY A 87 13.02 -20.83 23.98
C GLY A 87 11.70 -20.06 24.05
N THR A 88 10.63 -20.80 24.32
CA THR A 88 9.23 -20.33 24.30
C THR A 88 8.94 -19.29 25.39
N ASP A 89 9.53 -19.44 26.58
CA ASP A 89 9.31 -18.50 27.70
C ASP A 89 9.84 -17.10 27.36
N LYS A 90 11.04 -17.05 26.74
CA LYS A 90 11.61 -15.79 26.25
C LYS A 90 10.84 -15.24 25.05
N GLY A 91 10.28 -16.09 24.22
CA GLY A 91 9.35 -15.68 23.17
C GLY A 91 8.09 -15.01 23.74
N ALA A 92 7.48 -15.59 24.75
CA ALA A 92 6.31 -15.01 25.43
C ALA A 92 6.65 -13.66 26.12
N GLU A 93 7.80 -13.59 26.80
CA GLU A 93 8.29 -12.37 27.41
C GLU A 93 8.52 -11.27 26.36
N PHE A 94 9.14 -11.61 25.22
CA PHE A 94 9.37 -10.71 24.10
C PHE A 94 8.06 -10.11 23.56
N ILE A 95 7.03 -10.95 23.30
CA ILE A 95 5.72 -10.48 22.83
C ILE A 95 5.09 -9.53 23.84
N ASN A 96 5.09 -9.89 25.11
CA ASN A 96 4.50 -9.06 26.16
C ASN A 96 5.20 -7.70 26.30
N ARG A 97 6.53 -7.68 26.28
CA ARG A 97 7.32 -6.43 26.33
C ARG A 97 7.12 -5.59 25.08
N MET A 98 7.14 -6.21 23.89
CA MET A 98 6.87 -5.52 22.63
C MET A 98 5.50 -4.85 22.64
N THR A 99 4.45 -5.57 23.08
CA THR A 99 3.09 -5.05 23.16
C THR A 99 3.01 -3.86 24.11
N LYS A 100 3.58 -3.98 25.31
CA LYS A 100 3.61 -2.88 26.29
C LYS A 100 4.36 -1.66 25.76
N MET A 101 5.52 -1.85 25.14
CA MET A 101 6.30 -0.80 24.51
C MET A 101 5.52 -0.07 23.44
N THR A 102 4.88 -0.81 22.54
CA THR A 102 4.11 -0.24 21.44
C THR A 102 2.90 0.54 21.94
N ILE A 103 2.19 0.02 22.96
CA ILE A 103 1.06 0.73 23.58
C ILE A 103 1.54 2.03 24.22
N ALA A 104 2.64 2.01 24.97
CA ALA A 104 3.20 3.21 25.59
C ALA A 104 3.58 4.27 24.54
N ILE A 105 4.23 3.86 23.46
CA ILE A 105 4.58 4.76 22.35
C ILE A 105 3.32 5.35 21.71
N CYS A 106 2.35 4.53 21.36
CA CYS A 106 1.11 5.00 20.72
C CYS A 106 0.29 5.91 21.64
N THR A 107 0.28 5.65 22.95
CA THR A 107 -0.43 6.48 23.92
C THR A 107 0.22 7.85 24.06
N SER A 108 1.56 7.91 24.07
CA SER A 108 2.30 9.14 24.29
C SER A 108 2.42 10.01 23.03
N LEU A 109 2.63 9.41 21.86
CA LEU A 109 2.73 10.14 20.59
C LEU A 109 1.37 10.47 20.00
N GLY A 110 0.38 9.62 20.24
CA GLY A 110 -0.86 9.58 19.47
C GLY A 110 -0.59 9.02 18.07
N PHE A 111 -1.61 8.41 17.49
CA PHE A 111 -1.59 7.98 16.11
C PHE A 111 -3.02 8.00 15.58
N THR A 112 -3.24 8.78 14.53
CA THR A 112 -4.55 8.89 13.88
C THR A 112 -4.37 9.09 12.39
N THR A 113 -5.38 8.72 11.61
CA THR A 113 -5.50 9.07 10.20
C THR A 113 -6.74 9.93 10.03
N GLY A 114 -6.56 11.07 9.39
CA GLY A 114 -7.63 11.96 9.01
C GLY A 114 -7.84 11.94 7.49
N ILE A 115 -8.92 12.54 7.05
CA ILE A 115 -9.19 12.69 5.62
C ILE A 115 -8.14 13.60 4.95
N ASP A 116 -7.50 14.46 5.72
CA ASP A 116 -6.45 15.38 5.25
C ASP A 116 -5.13 14.64 4.94
N ASP A 117 -4.91 13.47 5.52
CA ASP A 117 -3.75 12.63 5.22
C ASP A 117 -3.73 12.12 3.76
N GLU A 118 -4.84 12.27 3.06
CA GLU A 118 -5.00 11.87 1.67
C GLU A 118 -5.03 13.07 0.71
N ASP A 119 -4.77 14.28 1.21
CA ASP A 119 -4.71 15.48 0.39
C ASP A 119 -3.46 15.49 -0.50
N LEU A 120 -3.70 15.64 -1.79
CA LEU A 120 -2.65 15.79 -2.78
C LEU A 120 -2.53 17.24 -3.25
N PRO A 121 -1.32 17.75 -3.48
CA PRO A 121 -1.13 19.05 -4.08
C PRO A 121 -1.66 19.07 -5.52
N LEU A 122 -2.05 20.25 -6.01
CA LEU A 122 -2.59 20.42 -7.37
C LEU A 122 -1.65 19.88 -8.47
N ALA A 123 -0.34 19.90 -8.23
CA ALA A 123 0.64 19.34 -9.17
C ALA A 123 0.44 17.83 -9.33
N ALA A 124 0.30 17.09 -8.23
CA ALA A 124 0.06 15.64 -8.25
C ALA A 124 -1.29 15.30 -8.91
N ILE A 125 -2.34 16.07 -8.60
CA ILE A 125 -3.67 15.87 -9.20
C ILE A 125 -3.61 16.05 -10.72
N LYS A 126 -2.88 17.05 -11.22
CA LYS A 126 -2.70 17.28 -12.67
C LYS A 126 -1.88 16.15 -13.32
N GLU A 127 -0.86 15.65 -12.64
CA GLU A 127 -0.04 14.53 -13.12
C GLU A 127 -0.88 13.25 -13.23
N ILE A 128 -1.66 12.92 -12.20
CA ILE A 128 -2.57 11.77 -12.18
C ILE A 128 -3.64 11.90 -13.27
N SER A 129 -4.23 13.09 -13.43
CA SER A 129 -5.18 13.35 -14.52
C SER A 129 -4.54 13.12 -15.89
N GLY A 130 -3.30 13.57 -16.09
CA GLY A 130 -2.55 13.33 -17.33
C GLY A 130 -2.30 11.84 -17.60
N ILE A 131 -2.01 11.04 -16.56
CA ILE A 131 -1.87 9.58 -16.68
C ILE A 131 -3.18 8.94 -17.13
N ASN A 132 -4.30 9.31 -16.50
CA ASN A 132 -5.61 8.75 -16.83
C ASN A 132 -6.06 9.12 -18.26
N VAL A 133 -5.81 10.34 -18.70
CA VAL A 133 -6.09 10.77 -20.08
C VAL A 133 -5.25 9.97 -21.08
N ARG A 134 -3.95 9.85 -20.87
CA ARG A 134 -3.07 9.03 -21.72
C ARG A 134 -3.54 7.58 -21.81
N ALA A 135 -3.94 6.99 -20.70
CA ALA A 135 -4.45 5.62 -20.66
C ALA A 135 -5.74 5.47 -21.48
N SER A 136 -6.64 6.45 -21.43
CA SER A 136 -7.85 6.46 -22.26
C SER A 136 -7.52 6.59 -23.74
N ASP A 137 -6.58 7.46 -24.12
CA ASP A 137 -6.10 7.63 -25.49
C ASP A 137 -5.43 6.34 -26.02
N GLU A 138 -4.66 5.64 -25.18
CA GLU A 138 -4.05 4.35 -25.53
C GLU A 138 -5.11 3.25 -25.74
N VAL A 139 -6.17 3.23 -24.92
CA VAL A 139 -7.32 2.32 -25.12
C VAL A 139 -8.00 2.62 -26.44
N ASP A 140 -8.24 3.87 -26.77
CA ASP A 140 -8.86 4.26 -28.03
C ASP A 140 -7.98 3.90 -29.24
N ALA A 141 -6.67 4.07 -29.12
CA ALA A 141 -5.72 3.63 -30.14
C ALA A 141 -5.73 2.11 -30.33
N GLU A 142 -5.86 1.34 -29.25
CA GLU A 142 -5.94 -0.12 -29.30
C GLU A 142 -7.26 -0.59 -29.91
N LEU A 143 -8.36 0.08 -29.60
CA LEU A 143 -9.66 -0.14 -30.24
C LEU A 143 -9.64 0.18 -31.73
N ALA A 144 -8.94 1.24 -32.14
CA ALA A 144 -8.76 1.60 -33.54
C ALA A 144 -7.98 0.53 -34.31
N LYS A 145 -6.91 -0.05 -33.72
CA LYS A 145 -6.17 -1.19 -34.30
C LYS A 145 -7.04 -2.42 -34.46
N PHE A 146 -7.91 -2.69 -33.47
CA PHE A 146 -8.86 -3.82 -33.53
C PHE A 146 -9.89 -3.66 -34.65
N GLY A 147 -10.32 -2.44 -34.93
CA GLY A 147 -11.32 -2.13 -35.95
C GLY A 147 -12.69 -2.78 -35.68
N LYS A 148 -13.54 -2.88 -36.71
CA LYS A 148 -14.91 -3.37 -36.55
C LYS A 148 -15.03 -4.85 -36.15
N ASN A 149 -14.13 -5.71 -36.65
CA ASN A 149 -14.26 -7.16 -36.52
C ASN A 149 -12.99 -7.88 -36.06
N GLY A 150 -11.95 -7.18 -35.62
CA GLY A 150 -10.67 -7.79 -35.23
C GLY A 150 -9.94 -8.52 -36.36
N ARG A 151 -10.27 -8.26 -37.62
CA ARG A 151 -9.59 -8.88 -38.78
C ARG A 151 -8.17 -8.32 -38.88
N GLY A 152 -7.17 -9.23 -38.80
CA GLY A 152 -5.76 -8.83 -38.84
C GLY A 152 -5.21 -8.33 -37.51
N TYR A 153 -5.99 -8.38 -36.43
CA TYR A 153 -5.50 -8.06 -35.10
C TYR A 153 -4.59 -9.18 -34.59
N GLU A 154 -3.40 -8.82 -34.13
CA GLU A 154 -2.41 -9.76 -33.63
C GLU A 154 -2.89 -10.39 -32.32
N THR A 155 -3.08 -11.71 -32.33
CA THR A 155 -3.65 -12.44 -31.17
C THR A 155 -2.58 -13.13 -30.35
N ARG A 156 -2.77 -13.20 -29.05
CA ARG A 156 -1.94 -14.01 -28.17
C ARG A 156 -2.21 -15.50 -28.38
N PRO A 157 -1.20 -16.38 -28.22
CA PRO A 157 -1.37 -17.82 -28.36
C PRO A 157 -2.51 -18.35 -27.48
N GLY A 158 -3.44 -19.10 -28.09
CA GLY A 158 -4.59 -19.70 -27.39
C GLY A 158 -5.73 -18.74 -27.03
N ARG A 159 -5.72 -17.49 -27.53
CA ARG A 159 -6.77 -16.49 -27.28
C ARG A 159 -7.48 -16.08 -28.55
N THR A 160 -8.72 -15.70 -28.42
CA THR A 160 -9.47 -15.05 -29.49
C THR A 160 -9.05 -13.59 -29.65
N PRO A 161 -9.29 -12.93 -30.83
CA PRO A 161 -8.98 -11.51 -31.00
C PRO A 161 -9.62 -10.60 -29.93
N ILE A 162 -10.84 -10.91 -29.53
CA ILE A 162 -11.57 -10.14 -28.49
C ILE A 162 -10.94 -10.33 -27.12
N GLU A 163 -10.57 -11.55 -26.76
CA GLU A 163 -9.89 -11.82 -25.47
C GLU A 163 -8.53 -11.13 -25.41
N THR A 164 -7.77 -11.14 -26.51
CA THR A 164 -6.49 -10.45 -26.57
C THR A 164 -6.66 -8.95 -26.43
N LEU A 165 -7.65 -8.36 -27.10
CA LEU A 165 -7.99 -6.95 -26.96
C LEU A 165 -8.33 -6.59 -25.51
N GLU A 166 -9.20 -7.35 -24.85
CA GLU A 166 -9.61 -7.09 -23.46
C GLU A 166 -8.42 -7.23 -22.49
N GLU A 167 -7.51 -8.18 -22.71
CA GLU A 167 -6.29 -8.34 -21.92
C GLU A 167 -5.33 -7.14 -22.10
N ASN A 168 -5.15 -6.66 -23.35
CA ASN A 168 -4.31 -5.50 -23.64
C ASN A 168 -4.88 -4.24 -22.99
N ILE A 169 -6.18 -4.00 -23.12
CA ILE A 169 -6.84 -2.86 -22.48
C ILE A 169 -6.71 -2.94 -20.96
N LEU A 170 -6.95 -4.10 -20.35
CA LEU A 170 -6.78 -4.28 -18.91
C LEU A 170 -5.34 -3.98 -18.47
N GLN A 171 -4.34 -4.38 -19.24
CA GLN A 171 -2.94 -4.10 -18.93
C GLN A 171 -2.63 -2.60 -18.98
N ILE A 172 -3.16 -1.87 -19.95
CA ILE A 172 -3.02 -0.40 -20.06
C ILE A 172 -3.63 0.26 -18.82
N LEU A 173 -4.87 -0.08 -18.47
CA LEU A 173 -5.60 0.54 -17.37
C LEU A 173 -5.02 0.16 -15.99
N ASP A 174 -4.53 -1.07 -15.81
CA ASP A 174 -3.84 -1.50 -14.59
C ASP A 174 -2.50 -0.76 -14.43
N SER A 175 -1.76 -0.55 -15.51
CA SER A 175 -0.52 0.23 -15.49
C SER A 175 -0.78 1.68 -15.09
N ALA A 176 -1.82 2.30 -15.65
CA ALA A 176 -2.21 3.66 -15.29
C ALA A 176 -2.60 3.78 -13.81
N LYS A 177 -3.35 2.80 -13.27
CA LYS A 177 -3.69 2.74 -11.83
C LYS A 177 -2.42 2.65 -10.97
N ALA A 178 -1.48 1.78 -11.33
CA ALA A 178 -0.22 1.62 -10.60
C ALA A 178 0.64 2.89 -10.66
N GLU A 179 0.75 3.53 -11.83
CA GLU A 179 1.47 4.80 -12.01
C GLU A 179 0.84 5.91 -11.16
N SER A 180 -0.49 6.09 -11.23
CA SER A 180 -1.23 7.05 -10.40
C SER A 180 -1.04 6.80 -8.90
N GLY A 181 -1.02 5.54 -8.47
CA GLY A 181 -0.74 5.15 -7.09
C GLY A 181 0.68 5.50 -6.64
N ASN A 182 1.69 5.32 -7.51
CA ASN A 182 3.06 5.69 -7.22
C ASN A 182 3.25 7.21 -7.12
N VAL A 183 2.59 7.98 -7.98
CA VAL A 183 2.56 9.44 -7.90
C VAL A 183 1.94 9.86 -6.56
N ALA A 184 0.76 9.35 -6.21
CA ALA A 184 0.12 9.65 -4.94
C ALA A 184 1.04 9.34 -3.74
N LYS A 185 1.66 8.16 -3.72
CA LYS A 185 2.62 7.77 -2.66
C LYS A 185 3.79 8.74 -2.54
N SER A 186 4.38 9.17 -3.66
CA SER A 186 5.54 10.07 -3.66
C SER A 186 5.22 11.45 -3.07
N TYR A 187 4.00 11.94 -3.29
CA TYR A 187 3.56 13.25 -2.78
C TYR A 187 3.06 13.20 -1.33
N LEU A 188 2.49 12.09 -0.89
CA LEU A 188 2.03 11.93 0.50
C LEU A 188 3.19 11.84 1.49
N GLY A 189 4.34 11.32 1.06
CA GLY A 189 5.55 11.21 1.87
C GLY A 189 5.53 10.05 2.86
N GLU A 190 6.70 9.78 3.45
CA GLU A 190 6.89 8.64 4.36
C GLU A 190 6.39 8.89 5.79
N ASP A 191 6.26 10.14 6.19
CA ASP A 191 5.78 10.55 7.52
C ASP A 191 4.25 10.58 7.63
N ASN A 192 3.55 10.36 6.53
CA ASN A 192 2.09 10.32 6.49
C ASN A 192 1.54 9.08 7.21
N SER A 193 0.60 9.28 8.13
CA SER A 193 0.03 8.20 8.95
C SER A 193 -0.62 7.07 8.12
N ALA A 194 -1.31 7.41 7.04
CA ALA A 194 -1.93 6.42 6.15
C ALA A 194 -0.86 5.61 5.38
N VAL A 195 0.23 6.27 4.94
CA VAL A 195 1.37 5.60 4.30
C VAL A 195 2.09 4.68 5.29
N ILE A 196 2.33 5.13 6.53
CA ILE A 196 2.93 4.31 7.58
C ILE A 196 2.11 3.05 7.84
N MET A 197 0.77 3.17 7.96
CA MET A 197 -0.10 2.01 8.16
C MET A 197 -0.06 1.02 6.99
N ALA A 198 -0.09 1.52 5.77
CA ALA A 198 -0.08 0.69 4.57
C ALA A 198 1.27 -0.01 4.35
N THR A 199 2.39 0.71 4.53
CA THR A 199 3.74 0.19 4.31
C THR A 199 4.19 -0.76 5.41
N SER A 200 3.85 -0.48 6.67
CA SER A 200 4.12 -1.39 7.79
C SER A 200 3.31 -2.68 7.71
N GLY A 201 2.22 -2.69 6.94
CA GLY A 201 1.29 -3.81 6.84
C GLY A 201 0.35 -3.94 8.05
N ALA A 202 0.26 -2.91 8.87
CA ALA A 202 -0.63 -2.89 10.03
C ALA A 202 -2.11 -2.93 9.60
N ARG A 203 -2.49 -2.05 8.70
CA ARG A 203 -3.85 -2.00 8.15
C ARG A 203 -3.87 -1.27 6.80
N GLY A 204 -4.78 -1.70 5.92
CA GLY A 204 -4.86 -1.18 4.57
C GLY A 204 -3.74 -1.68 3.66
N SER A 205 -3.70 -1.16 2.46
CA SER A 205 -2.65 -1.42 1.47
C SER A 205 -2.36 -0.14 0.69
N MET A 206 -1.23 -0.11 0.00
CA MET A 206 -0.93 0.99 -0.93
C MET A 206 -1.96 1.11 -2.05
N ASP A 207 -2.59 0.00 -2.46
CA ASP A 207 -3.67 0.02 -3.45
C ASP A 207 -4.92 0.76 -2.91
N ASN A 208 -5.27 0.58 -1.63
CA ASN A 208 -6.36 1.33 -1.02
C ASN A 208 -6.04 2.82 -0.99
N LEU A 209 -4.82 3.19 -0.59
CA LEU A 209 -4.39 4.59 -0.56
C LEU A 209 -4.35 5.20 -1.97
N ALA A 210 -3.93 4.43 -2.97
CA ALA A 210 -3.99 4.83 -4.37
C ALA A 210 -5.43 5.11 -4.84
N MET A 211 -6.40 4.31 -4.43
CA MET A 211 -7.82 4.54 -4.75
C MET A 211 -8.40 5.74 -4.00
N MET A 212 -7.94 6.01 -2.79
CA MET A 212 -8.41 7.11 -1.97
C MET A 212 -7.86 8.46 -2.46
N ALA A 213 -6.56 8.54 -2.71
CA ALA A 213 -5.87 9.77 -3.08
C ALA A 213 -5.61 9.93 -4.59
N GLY A 214 -5.31 8.85 -5.30
CA GLY A 214 -4.91 8.85 -6.71
C GLY A 214 -6.07 8.67 -7.68
N SER A 215 -6.28 7.45 -8.14
CA SER A 215 -7.44 7.05 -8.96
C SER A 215 -7.91 5.64 -8.63
N ILE A 216 -9.21 5.39 -8.78
CA ILE A 216 -9.78 4.06 -8.53
C ILE A 216 -9.36 3.07 -9.62
N GLY A 217 -9.27 3.54 -10.86
CA GLY A 217 -8.87 2.73 -12.00
C GLY A 217 -10.00 1.84 -12.51
N GLN A 218 -9.65 0.69 -13.12
CA GLN A 218 -10.62 -0.24 -13.71
C GLN A 218 -11.12 -1.26 -12.70
N PRO A 219 -12.37 -1.16 -12.21
CA PRO A 219 -12.99 -2.21 -11.44
C PRO A 219 -13.21 -3.45 -12.31
N LYS A 220 -13.08 -4.62 -11.71
CA LYS A 220 -13.17 -5.91 -12.41
C LYS A 220 -14.21 -6.80 -11.75
N VAL A 221 -15.02 -7.44 -12.57
CA VAL A 221 -15.95 -8.49 -12.17
C VAL A 221 -15.44 -9.83 -12.69
N ARG A 222 -15.06 -10.73 -11.78
CA ARG A 222 -14.47 -12.02 -12.15
C ARG A 222 -13.25 -11.91 -13.09
N GLY A 223 -12.42 -10.89 -12.88
CA GLY A 223 -11.20 -10.65 -13.67
C GLY A 223 -11.41 -9.97 -15.03
N LYS A 224 -12.64 -9.55 -15.36
CA LYS A 224 -12.99 -8.87 -16.61
C LYS A 224 -13.53 -7.48 -16.37
N ARG A 225 -13.45 -6.60 -17.37
CA ARG A 225 -14.15 -5.31 -17.37
C ARG A 225 -15.65 -5.52 -17.32
N LEU A 226 -16.39 -4.49 -16.93
CA LEU A 226 -17.86 -4.56 -16.87
C LEU A 226 -18.45 -4.85 -18.25
N GLU A 227 -19.26 -5.92 -18.36
CA GLU A 227 -19.83 -6.37 -19.64
C GLU A 227 -21.35 -6.35 -19.65
N ARG A 228 -21.98 -6.46 -18.46
CA ARG A 228 -23.41 -6.68 -18.33
C ARG A 228 -24.11 -5.50 -17.66
N GLY A 229 -25.31 -5.25 -18.07
CA GLY A 229 -26.22 -4.23 -17.58
C GLY A 229 -27.40 -4.15 -18.54
N TYR A 230 -27.13 -3.73 -19.77
CA TYR A 230 -28.08 -3.73 -20.88
C TYR A 230 -27.52 -4.54 -22.06
N GLN A 231 -28.30 -4.68 -23.12
CA GLN A 231 -27.83 -5.35 -24.34
C GLN A 231 -26.68 -4.57 -24.98
N ASP A 232 -25.49 -5.18 -25.04
CA ASP A 232 -24.25 -4.67 -25.61
C ASP A 232 -23.74 -3.33 -25.01
N ARG A 233 -24.13 -2.99 -23.78
CA ARG A 233 -23.66 -1.80 -23.05
C ARG A 233 -23.88 -1.95 -21.54
N VAL A 234 -23.13 -1.24 -20.75
CA VAL A 234 -23.24 -1.31 -19.28
C VAL A 234 -24.36 -0.40 -18.76
N LEU A 235 -24.47 0.81 -19.28
CA LEU A 235 -25.50 1.78 -18.90
C LEU A 235 -26.29 2.25 -20.13
N SER A 236 -27.52 2.71 -19.90
CA SER A 236 -28.47 3.05 -20.97
C SER A 236 -28.06 4.26 -21.82
N HIS A 237 -27.26 5.17 -21.28
CA HIS A 237 -26.81 6.39 -21.98
C HIS A 237 -25.60 6.15 -22.89
N PHE A 238 -24.87 5.05 -22.70
CA PHE A 238 -23.80 4.70 -23.62
C PHE A 238 -24.33 4.08 -24.93
N PRO A 239 -23.68 4.34 -26.06
CA PRO A 239 -23.99 3.68 -27.30
C PRO A 239 -23.79 2.16 -27.21
N ARG A 240 -24.55 1.39 -28.02
CA ARG A 240 -24.39 -0.07 -28.05
C ARG A 240 -23.08 -0.46 -28.71
N GLY A 241 -22.43 -1.49 -28.17
CA GLY A 241 -21.20 -2.07 -28.72
C GLY A 241 -19.93 -1.27 -28.45
N VAL A 242 -19.99 -0.15 -27.69
CA VAL A 242 -18.84 0.65 -27.33
C VAL A 242 -17.99 -0.10 -26.30
N LYS A 243 -16.68 -0.08 -26.49
CA LYS A 243 -15.68 -0.79 -25.67
C LYS A 243 -14.64 0.13 -25.04
N GLY A 244 -14.86 1.43 -25.04
CA GLY A 244 -13.97 2.43 -24.46
C GLY A 244 -13.67 2.20 -22.98
N ALA A 245 -12.78 2.98 -22.42
CA ALA A 245 -12.41 2.86 -21.01
C ALA A 245 -13.57 3.21 -20.09
N GLU A 246 -14.16 4.40 -20.26
CA GLU A 246 -15.26 4.89 -19.43
C GLU A 246 -16.50 3.99 -19.54
N GLU A 247 -16.90 3.61 -20.77
CA GLU A 247 -18.09 2.81 -21.03
C GLU A 247 -18.03 1.39 -20.45
N LYS A 248 -16.81 0.92 -20.18
CA LYS A 248 -16.56 -0.37 -19.54
C LYS A 248 -16.14 -0.24 -18.07
N GLY A 249 -16.34 0.95 -17.50
CA GLY A 249 -16.25 1.20 -16.06
C GLY A 249 -14.92 1.70 -15.55
N PHE A 250 -14.02 2.21 -16.40
CA PHE A 250 -12.82 2.87 -15.91
C PHE A 250 -13.19 4.14 -15.12
N VAL A 251 -12.69 4.24 -13.89
CA VAL A 251 -12.94 5.33 -12.95
C VAL A 251 -11.66 6.15 -12.81
N SER A 252 -11.65 7.34 -13.40
CA SER A 252 -10.51 8.26 -13.36
C SER A 252 -10.41 9.05 -12.06
N SER A 253 -11.53 9.18 -11.36
CA SER A 253 -11.62 9.90 -10.09
C SER A 253 -11.08 9.07 -8.92
N SER A 254 -10.72 9.77 -7.83
CA SER A 254 -10.41 9.16 -6.53
C SER A 254 -11.60 9.33 -5.57
N PHE A 255 -11.61 8.56 -4.47
CA PHE A 255 -12.62 8.77 -3.43
C PHE A 255 -12.55 10.15 -2.80
N LYS A 256 -11.34 10.70 -2.64
CA LYS A 256 -11.11 12.04 -2.07
C LYS A 256 -11.66 13.15 -2.98
N GLN A 257 -11.48 13.04 -4.29
CA GLN A 257 -12.02 14.01 -5.25
C GLN A 257 -13.54 13.92 -5.40
N GLY A 258 -14.10 12.74 -5.09
CA GLY A 258 -15.50 12.41 -5.31
C GLY A 258 -15.74 11.80 -6.69
N LEU A 259 -16.73 10.92 -6.76
CA LEU A 259 -17.08 10.20 -7.97
C LEU A 259 -18.20 10.90 -8.75
N GLN A 260 -18.11 10.86 -10.07
CA GLN A 260 -19.23 11.18 -10.93
C GLN A 260 -20.35 10.14 -10.75
N PRO A 261 -21.63 10.48 -10.97
CA PRO A 261 -22.73 9.53 -10.80
C PRO A 261 -22.55 8.24 -11.61
N THR A 262 -22.01 8.33 -12.81
CA THR A 262 -21.71 7.17 -13.68
C THR A 262 -20.60 6.28 -13.08
N GLU A 263 -19.51 6.90 -12.62
CA GLU A 263 -18.40 6.20 -11.97
C GLU A 263 -18.84 5.48 -10.69
N PHE A 264 -19.64 6.16 -9.86
CA PHE A 264 -20.22 5.55 -8.65
C PHE A 264 -21.06 4.33 -8.98
N PHE A 265 -21.91 4.42 -10.02
CA PHE A 265 -22.77 3.31 -10.42
C PHE A 265 -21.95 2.12 -10.93
N MET A 266 -20.94 2.39 -11.78
CA MET A 266 -20.02 1.37 -12.28
C MET A 266 -19.27 0.66 -11.16
N LEU A 267 -18.78 1.43 -10.19
CA LEU A 267 -18.07 0.88 -9.03
C LEU A 267 -19.02 0.02 -8.15
N SER A 268 -20.24 0.47 -7.93
CA SER A 268 -21.26 -0.26 -7.15
C SER A 268 -21.64 -1.61 -7.79
N VAL A 269 -21.66 -1.68 -9.13
CA VAL A 269 -21.92 -2.93 -9.86
C VAL A 269 -20.76 -3.93 -9.73
N SER A 270 -19.55 -3.45 -9.52
CA SER A 270 -18.35 -4.29 -9.40
C SER A 270 -18.11 -4.84 -7.98
N GLY A 271 -18.67 -4.20 -6.96
CA GLY A 271 -18.63 -4.63 -5.55
C GLY A 271 -19.77 -5.56 -5.23
#